data_6801e3c0c69d0ea815617948a6cdee26
#
_entry.id   6801e3c0c69d0ea815617948a6cdee26
#
_cell.length_a   1.000
_cell.length_b   1.000
_cell.length_c   1.000
_cell.angle_alpha   90.00
_cell.angle_beta   90.00
_cell.angle_gamma   90.00
#
_symmetry.space_group_name_H-M   'P 1'
#
loop_
_entity.id
_entity.type
_entity.pdbx_description
1 polymer ?
#
loop_
_entity_poly.entity_id
_entity_poly.type
_entity_poly.pdbx_seq_one_letter_code
_entity_poly.pdbx_strand_id
1 'polypeptide(L)'
;MKITDYRWIGILVHDYEATCNFFEHDLGLNRASADDTKEITMYRLLSGQSIEVYGPSNRTRNAKYQHFNGPVIGLEGDDIMAARAELLAKGAVFVSEIEELEDRSVRWTYFWGLDGQFYSLHQHGR
;
A
#
# COMPACT_ATOMS: atom_id res chain seq x y z
N MET A 1 1.80 20.36 -4.66
CA MET A 1 1.29 19.02 -4.31
C MET A 1 0.41 19.09 -3.08
N LYS A 2 -0.68 18.35 -3.06
CA LYS A 2 -1.60 18.30 -1.95
C LYS A 2 -1.95 16.86 -1.62
N ILE A 3 -1.77 16.47 -0.36
CA ILE A 3 -2.25 15.18 0.15
C ILE A 3 -3.70 15.37 0.56
N THR A 4 -4.58 14.56 -0.01
CA THR A 4 -6.04 14.74 0.14
C THR A 4 -6.67 13.70 1.05
N ASP A 5 -6.04 12.53 1.22
CA ASP A 5 -6.59 11.44 2.03
C ASP A 5 -5.51 10.39 2.30
N TYR A 6 -5.77 9.45 3.18
CA TYR A 6 -5.08 8.16 3.13
C TYR A 6 -6.04 7.14 2.51
N ARG A 7 -5.49 6.23 1.72
CA ARG A 7 -6.28 5.27 0.94
C ARG A 7 -6.27 3.87 1.52
N TRP A 8 -5.11 3.46 2.02
CA TRP A 8 -4.98 2.10 2.50
C TRP A 8 -3.85 2.00 3.50
N ILE A 9 -3.92 0.92 4.28
CA ILE A 9 -2.87 0.53 5.20
C ILE A 9 -2.51 -0.90 4.85
N GLY A 10 -1.22 -1.18 4.64
CA GLY A 10 -0.72 -2.52 4.36
C GLY A 10 -0.01 -3.09 5.57
N ILE A 11 -0.25 -4.36 5.86
CA ILE A 11 0.43 -5.06 6.95
C ILE A 11 1.08 -6.32 6.44
N LEU A 12 2.31 -6.57 6.91
CA LEU A 12 3.03 -7.81 6.66
C LEU A 12 2.81 -8.74 7.84
N VAL A 13 2.40 -9.96 7.57
CA VAL A 13 2.08 -10.94 8.61
C VAL A 13 2.85 -12.24 8.37
N HIS A 14 3.13 -12.98 9.44
CA HIS A 14 3.81 -14.27 9.35
C HIS A 14 2.84 -15.39 8.98
N ASP A 15 1.63 -15.33 9.52
CA ASP A 15 0.59 -16.32 9.26
C ASP A 15 -0.54 -15.67 8.47
N TYR A 16 -0.44 -15.77 7.15
CA TYR A 16 -1.37 -15.14 6.22
C TYR A 16 -2.79 -15.71 6.39
N GLU A 17 -2.91 -17.04 6.44
CA GLU A 17 -4.23 -17.69 6.53
C GLU A 17 -4.93 -17.34 7.84
N ALA A 18 -4.23 -17.43 8.97
CA ALA A 18 -4.79 -17.08 10.27
C ALA A 18 -5.21 -15.61 10.33
N THR A 19 -4.43 -14.71 9.73
CA THR A 19 -4.76 -13.29 9.70
C THR A 19 -5.99 -13.02 8.85
N CYS A 20 -6.10 -13.65 7.68
CA CYS A 20 -7.29 -13.51 6.84
C CYS A 20 -8.54 -14.04 7.56
N ASN A 21 -8.42 -15.18 8.24
CA ASN A 21 -9.52 -15.71 9.04
C ASN A 21 -9.95 -14.74 10.15
N PHE A 22 -9.00 -14.11 10.82
CA PHE A 22 -9.27 -13.10 11.84
C PHE A 22 -10.06 -11.92 11.26
N PHE A 23 -9.62 -11.38 10.13
CA PHE A 23 -10.33 -10.27 9.49
C PHE A 23 -11.73 -10.66 9.03
N GLU A 24 -11.89 -11.85 8.47
CA GLU A 24 -13.17 -12.27 7.90
C GLU A 24 -14.15 -12.79 8.94
N HIS A 25 -13.71 -13.63 9.87
CA HIS A 25 -14.59 -14.27 10.83
C HIS A 25 -14.73 -13.52 12.13
N ASP A 26 -13.65 -12.97 12.66
CA ASP A 26 -13.72 -12.24 13.93
C ASP A 26 -14.10 -10.79 13.74
N LEU A 27 -13.57 -10.11 12.72
CA LEU A 27 -13.90 -8.71 12.46
C LEU A 27 -15.04 -8.51 11.45
N GLY A 28 -15.45 -9.57 10.76
CA GLY A 28 -16.58 -9.52 9.84
C GLY A 28 -16.34 -8.75 8.55
N LEU A 29 -15.09 -8.63 8.12
CA LEU A 29 -14.76 -7.92 6.89
C LEU A 29 -14.89 -8.84 5.67
N ASN A 30 -15.23 -8.24 4.54
CA ASN A 30 -15.33 -8.95 3.26
C ASN A 30 -14.13 -8.66 2.39
N ARG A 31 -13.61 -9.69 1.72
CA ARG A 31 -12.55 -9.52 0.74
C ARG A 31 -13.04 -8.68 -0.43
N ALA A 32 -12.30 -7.62 -0.76
CA ALA A 32 -12.52 -6.87 -1.99
C ALA A 32 -11.75 -7.53 -3.14
N SER A 33 -10.54 -8.02 -2.87
CA SER A 33 -9.74 -8.79 -3.82
C SER A 33 -8.75 -9.66 -3.05
N ALA A 34 -8.29 -10.74 -3.69
CA ALA A 34 -7.28 -11.62 -3.13
C ALA A 34 -6.53 -12.37 -4.23
N ASP A 35 -5.28 -12.66 -3.96
CA ASP A 35 -4.47 -13.62 -4.70
C ASP A 35 -3.72 -14.46 -3.68
N ASP A 36 -4.27 -15.61 -3.33
CA ASP A 36 -3.71 -16.46 -2.27
C ASP A 36 -2.37 -17.07 -2.68
N THR A 37 -2.08 -17.19 -3.97
CA THR A 37 -0.77 -17.68 -4.43
C THR A 37 0.33 -16.65 -4.17
N LYS A 38 0.00 -15.38 -4.17
CA LYS A 38 0.91 -14.28 -3.84
C LYS A 38 0.78 -13.84 -2.40
N GLU A 39 -0.13 -14.44 -1.65
CA GLU A 39 -0.44 -14.07 -0.28
C GLU A 39 -0.71 -12.58 -0.13
N ILE A 40 -1.66 -12.08 -0.90
CA ILE A 40 -2.17 -10.72 -0.79
C ILE A 40 -3.69 -10.76 -0.74
N THR A 41 -4.28 -10.05 0.21
CA THR A 41 -5.72 -9.87 0.32
C THR A 41 -6.03 -8.43 0.67
N MET A 42 -7.04 -7.86 0.01
CA MET A 42 -7.51 -6.51 0.30
C MET A 42 -8.91 -6.58 0.91
N TYR A 43 -9.09 -5.88 2.02
CA TYR A 43 -10.38 -5.67 2.68
C TYR A 43 -10.76 -4.21 2.54
N ARG A 44 -11.93 -3.94 1.95
CA ARG A 44 -12.40 -2.58 1.78
C ARG A 44 -13.40 -2.23 2.88
N LEU A 45 -13.17 -1.08 3.52
CA LEU A 45 -14.05 -0.56 4.55
C LEU A 45 -15.18 0.28 3.93
N LEU A 46 -16.25 0.51 4.69
CA LEU A 46 -17.38 1.32 4.22
C LEU A 46 -16.97 2.75 3.85
N SER A 47 -15.92 3.26 4.49
CA SER A 47 -15.37 4.59 4.17
C SER A 47 -14.68 4.67 2.81
N GLY A 48 -14.42 3.53 2.16
CA GLY A 48 -13.69 3.45 0.90
C GLY A 48 -12.20 3.18 1.05
N GLN A 49 -11.65 3.28 2.27
CA GLN A 49 -10.27 2.91 2.54
C GLN A 49 -10.14 1.39 2.61
N SER A 50 -8.91 0.91 2.46
CA SER A 50 -8.63 -0.53 2.42
C SER A 50 -7.57 -0.92 3.44
N ILE A 51 -7.64 -2.17 3.88
CA ILE A 51 -6.55 -2.82 4.59
C ILE A 51 -6.03 -3.92 3.67
N GLU A 52 -4.73 -3.93 3.40
CA GLU A 52 -4.08 -4.97 2.61
C GLU A 52 -3.24 -5.83 3.52
N VAL A 53 -3.41 -7.15 3.41
CA VAL A 53 -2.66 -8.14 4.19
C VAL A 53 -1.69 -8.83 3.24
N TYR A 54 -0.42 -8.84 3.60
CA TYR A 54 0.65 -9.48 2.84
C TYR A 54 1.27 -10.58 3.68
N GLY A 55 1.30 -11.79 3.15
CA GLY A 55 1.97 -12.92 3.77
C GLY A 55 3.43 -13.03 3.38
N PRO A 56 4.15 -14.05 3.91
CA PRO A 56 5.58 -14.23 3.66
C PRO A 56 5.95 -14.38 2.19
N SER A 57 5.10 -15.03 1.39
CA SER A 57 5.36 -15.20 -0.06
C SER A 57 5.35 -13.87 -0.80
N ASN A 58 4.43 -12.97 -0.44
CA ASN A 58 4.37 -11.65 -1.06
C ASN A 58 5.61 -10.83 -0.71
N ARG A 59 6.00 -10.85 0.56
CA ARG A 59 7.19 -10.16 1.04
C ARG A 59 8.44 -10.63 0.30
N THR A 60 8.57 -11.94 0.07
CA THR A 60 9.71 -12.51 -0.63
C THR A 60 9.75 -12.06 -2.09
N ARG A 61 8.59 -12.00 -2.75
CA ARG A 61 8.49 -11.60 -4.16
C ARG A 61 8.66 -10.12 -4.38
N ASN A 62 8.28 -9.32 -3.40
CA ASN A 62 8.24 -7.87 -3.55
C ASN A 62 9.34 -7.24 -2.71
N ALA A 63 10.49 -6.97 -3.35
CA ALA A 63 11.66 -6.41 -2.68
C ALA A 63 11.36 -5.10 -1.95
N LYS A 64 10.33 -4.37 -2.36
CA LYS A 64 9.90 -3.13 -1.70
C LYS A 64 9.52 -3.33 -0.24
N TYR A 65 9.04 -4.53 0.11
CA TYR A 65 8.53 -4.81 1.45
C TYR A 65 9.55 -5.50 2.36
N GLN A 66 10.73 -5.85 1.86
CA GLN A 66 11.69 -6.65 2.62
C GLN A 66 12.27 -5.94 3.85
N HIS A 67 12.28 -4.63 3.86
CA HIS A 67 13.04 -3.85 4.83
C HIS A 67 12.20 -2.98 5.75
N PHE A 68 10.88 -3.04 5.69
CA PHE A 68 10.09 -2.23 6.59
C PHE A 68 9.50 -3.06 7.74
N ASN A 69 9.37 -2.38 8.88
CA ASN A 69 8.76 -2.92 10.09
C ASN A 69 7.54 -2.06 10.42
N GLY A 70 6.36 -2.66 10.38
CA GLY A 70 5.14 -1.96 10.66
C GLY A 70 4.30 -1.74 9.40
N PRO A 71 3.21 -0.98 9.52
CA PRO A 71 2.30 -0.79 8.40
C PRO A 71 2.87 0.16 7.33
N VAL A 72 2.48 -0.08 6.09
CA VAL A 72 2.61 0.87 4.99
C VAL A 72 1.36 1.74 5.00
N ILE A 73 1.53 3.04 4.93
CA ILE A 73 0.41 3.98 4.81
C ILE A 73 0.36 4.50 3.38
N GLY A 74 -0.78 4.27 2.72
CA GLY A 74 -1.02 4.74 1.36
C GLY A 74 -1.72 6.09 1.36
N LEU A 75 -1.03 7.12 0.89
CA LEU A 75 -1.52 8.50 0.86
C LEU A 75 -2.03 8.84 -0.54
N GLU A 76 -3.21 9.45 -0.60
CA GLU A 76 -3.78 9.95 -1.86
C GLU A 76 -3.32 11.38 -2.09
N GLY A 77 -2.82 11.65 -3.29
CA GLY A 77 -2.44 13.00 -3.70
C GLY A 77 -3.17 13.43 -4.95
N ASP A 78 -3.22 14.73 -5.18
CA ASP A 78 -3.84 15.32 -6.35
C ASP A 78 -2.95 15.29 -7.59
N ASP A 79 -1.64 15.17 -7.40
CA ASP A 79 -0.64 15.14 -8.48
C ASP A 79 0.57 14.32 -8.05
N ILE A 80 0.59 13.05 -8.41
CA ILE A 80 1.66 12.13 -7.98
C ILE A 80 3.03 12.51 -8.57
N MET A 81 3.05 13.04 -9.79
CA MET A 81 4.29 13.47 -10.45
C MET A 81 4.93 14.62 -9.66
N ALA A 82 4.14 15.64 -9.36
CA ALA A 82 4.61 16.79 -8.57
C ALA A 82 5.00 16.39 -7.15
N ALA A 83 4.18 15.53 -6.52
CA ALA A 83 4.44 15.06 -5.16
C ALA A 83 5.78 14.32 -5.07
N ARG A 84 6.02 13.40 -6.00
CA ARG A 84 7.28 12.66 -6.03
C ARG A 84 8.48 13.59 -6.23
N ALA A 85 8.37 14.52 -7.19
CA ALA A 85 9.44 15.48 -7.46
C ALA A 85 9.76 16.37 -6.25
N GLU A 86 8.73 16.88 -5.57
CA GLU A 86 8.91 17.69 -4.37
C GLU A 86 9.58 16.93 -3.24
N LEU A 87 9.15 15.69 -3.00
CA LEU A 87 9.71 14.85 -1.94
C LEU A 87 11.15 14.45 -2.25
N LEU A 88 11.47 14.15 -3.51
CA LEU A 88 12.85 13.89 -3.92
C LEU A 88 13.74 15.09 -3.66
N ALA A 89 13.26 16.29 -3.99
CA ALA A 89 14.00 17.53 -3.77
C ALA A 89 14.25 17.80 -2.28
N LYS A 90 13.39 17.29 -1.41
CA LYS A 90 13.52 17.40 0.05
C LYS A 90 14.31 16.26 0.69
N GLY A 91 14.84 15.35 -0.11
CA GLY A 91 15.69 14.27 0.38
C GLY A 91 14.97 12.96 0.70
N ALA A 92 13.70 12.81 0.35
CA ALA A 92 13.01 11.53 0.52
C ALA A 92 13.62 10.47 -0.39
N VAL A 93 13.66 9.23 0.09
CA VAL A 93 14.24 8.09 -0.62
C VAL A 93 13.13 7.26 -1.23
N PHE A 94 12.99 7.30 -2.55
CA PHE A 94 12.03 6.47 -3.26
C PHE A 94 12.66 5.12 -3.62
N VAL A 95 11.87 4.06 -3.48
CA VAL A 95 12.31 2.70 -3.76
C VAL A 95 11.73 2.17 -5.07
N SER A 96 10.86 2.94 -5.71
CA SER A 96 10.28 2.58 -7.00
C SER A 96 10.03 3.81 -7.85
N GLU A 97 9.98 3.59 -9.16
CA GLU A 97 9.41 4.57 -10.07
C GLU A 97 7.89 4.59 -9.91
N ILE A 98 7.22 5.53 -10.57
CA ILE A 98 5.76 5.56 -10.57
C ILE A 98 5.27 4.36 -11.38
N GLU A 99 4.44 3.54 -10.72
CA GLU A 99 3.79 2.38 -11.32
C GLU A 99 2.35 2.76 -11.64
N GLU A 100 1.73 2.09 -12.60
CA GLU A 100 0.34 2.36 -12.97
C GLU A 100 -0.36 1.11 -13.45
N LEU A 101 -1.69 1.08 -13.31
CA LEU A 101 -2.51 0.09 -13.98
C LEU A 101 -2.51 0.36 -15.50
N GLU A 102 -2.80 -0.67 -16.30
CA GLU A 102 -2.84 -0.54 -17.76
C GLU A 102 -3.75 0.60 -18.24
N ASP A 103 -4.90 0.77 -17.61
CA ASP A 103 -5.87 1.81 -17.94
C ASP A 103 -5.53 3.18 -17.34
N ARG A 104 -4.41 3.27 -16.59
CA ARG A 104 -3.95 4.48 -15.89
C ARG A 104 -4.91 5.04 -14.85
N SER A 105 -5.88 4.25 -14.42
CA SER A 105 -6.85 4.70 -13.41
C SER A 105 -6.26 4.88 -12.03
N VAL A 106 -5.17 4.18 -11.76
CA VAL A 106 -4.43 4.29 -10.49
C VAL A 106 -2.94 4.32 -10.78
N ARG A 107 -2.25 5.26 -10.17
CA ARG A 107 -0.79 5.35 -10.19
C ARG A 107 -0.28 5.38 -8.77
N TRP A 108 0.89 4.78 -8.53
CA TRP A 108 1.46 4.72 -7.18
C TRP A 108 2.98 4.66 -7.23
N THR A 109 3.61 5.00 -6.10
CA THR A 109 5.04 4.86 -5.87
C THR A 109 5.29 4.72 -4.38
N TYR A 110 6.45 4.21 -4.00
CA TYR A 110 6.79 3.93 -2.60
C TYR A 110 8.02 4.72 -2.18
N PHE A 111 8.03 5.16 -0.92
CA PHE A 111 9.15 5.92 -0.39
C PHE A 111 9.31 5.73 1.11
N TRP A 112 10.52 5.99 1.58
CA TRP A 112 10.84 6.03 3.00
C TRP A 112 10.65 7.45 3.51
N GLY A 113 9.89 7.58 4.59
CA GLY A 113 9.79 8.83 5.34
C GLY A 113 10.79 8.85 6.50
N LEU A 114 10.44 9.56 7.56
CA LEU A 114 11.27 9.66 8.75
C LEU A 114 11.14 8.40 9.62
N ASP A 115 12.19 8.12 10.40
CA ASP A 115 12.21 7.05 11.41
C ASP A 115 11.88 5.66 10.84
N GLY A 116 12.24 5.41 9.57
CA GLY A 116 12.02 4.12 8.94
C GLY A 116 10.57 3.82 8.60
N GLN A 117 9.71 4.82 8.58
CA GLN A 117 8.33 4.66 8.16
C GLN A 117 8.22 4.55 6.64
N PHE A 118 7.44 3.57 6.19
CA PHE A 118 7.25 3.31 4.77
C PHE A 118 5.87 3.81 4.32
N TYR A 119 5.86 4.48 3.18
CA TYR A 119 4.65 5.08 2.61
C TYR A 119 4.52 4.74 1.15
N SER A 120 3.30 4.83 0.65
CA SER A 120 3.09 4.96 -0.78
C SER A 120 2.32 6.23 -1.07
N LEU A 121 2.54 6.77 -2.26
CA LEU A 121 1.72 7.82 -2.84
C LEU A 121 0.85 7.19 -3.91
N HIS A 122 -0.40 7.59 -3.92
CA HIS A 122 -1.38 7.15 -4.92
C HIS A 122 -2.06 8.34 -5.55
N GLN A 123 -2.45 8.18 -6.79
CA GLN A 123 -3.38 9.08 -7.45
C GLN A 123 -4.39 8.24 -8.22
N HIS A 124 -5.66 8.43 -7.90
CA HIS A 124 -6.77 7.80 -8.61
C HIS A 124 -7.32 8.76 -9.66
N GLY A 125 -7.80 8.20 -10.75
CA GLY A 125 -8.21 8.97 -11.90
C GLY A 125 -7.05 9.29 -12.84
N ARG A 126 -7.37 9.88 -13.95
CA ARG A 126 -6.41 10.16 -15.04
C ARG A 126 -5.86 11.57 -15.03
#